data_05984b917acf8eb8926202390f3ae6ea
#
_entry.id   05984b917acf8eb8926202390f3ae6ea
#
_cell.length_a   1.000
_cell.length_b   1.000
_cell.length_c   1.000
_cell.angle_alpha   90.00
_cell.angle_beta   90.00
_cell.angle_gamma   90.00
#
_symmetry.space_group_name_H-M   'P 1'
#
loop_
_entity.id
_entity.type
_entity.pdbx_description
1 polymer ?
#
loop_
_entity_poly.entity_id
_entity_poly.type
_entity_poly.pdbx_seq_one_letter_code
_entity_poly.pdbx_strand_id
1 'polypeptide(L)'
;MNLTYNQFEILVAIEQRQNEKLTQRTLAKQTYVSLGIVNKVMEELSDLELITLKNNSTYELTLKGYEWLEPHRVKRAIFIAAGFGSRLVPITLNTPKPLIRVHGKLIIETLLDAVIDAGIKDITIVRGYLADQFDVLLKKYPMIKFITNPIYNESNNISSLMQVKDNLENAYVLESDLLLSNPRIIRKYEYTSNYLGIKMDVTDDWCFTLKKGIISKMSVGGENVFQMVGISYWNKEDGKKLATHIEKVFKKPGGKECYWDEVACKDYISDYKVMVRQCDKEDIVEIDTFNELKQIDKVYDI
;
A
#
# COMPACT_ATOMS: atom_id res chain seq x y z
N MET A 1 8.01 -23.52 12.75
CA MET A 1 6.63 -23.11 13.18
C MET A 1 6.27 -21.85 12.45
N ASN A 2 5.00 -21.66 12.09
CA ASN A 2 4.57 -20.47 11.38
C ASN A 2 3.76 -19.60 12.35
N LEU A 3 3.92 -18.26 12.26
CA LEU A 3 3.09 -17.30 13.00
C LEU A 3 1.62 -17.42 12.58
N THR A 4 0.71 -17.32 13.53
CA THR A 4 -0.70 -17.02 13.21
C THR A 4 -0.82 -15.56 12.77
N TYR A 5 -1.90 -15.22 12.07
CA TYR A 5 -2.15 -13.83 11.65
C TYR A 5 -2.11 -12.84 12.82
N ASN A 6 -2.75 -13.15 13.94
CA ASN A 6 -2.77 -12.26 15.11
C ASN A 6 -1.40 -12.11 15.76
N GLN A 7 -0.60 -13.20 15.83
CA GLN A 7 0.78 -13.13 16.33
C GLN A 7 1.64 -12.24 15.43
N PHE A 8 1.51 -12.39 14.12
CA PHE A 8 2.21 -11.56 13.16
C PHE A 8 1.84 -10.08 13.28
N GLU A 9 0.55 -9.74 13.32
CA GLU A 9 0.08 -8.35 13.42
C GLU A 9 0.60 -7.67 14.69
N ILE A 10 0.60 -8.38 15.82
CA ILE A 10 1.10 -7.84 17.09
C ILE A 10 2.63 -7.68 17.06
N LEU A 11 3.37 -8.65 16.51
CA LEU A 11 4.83 -8.52 16.34
C LEU A 11 5.21 -7.33 15.47
N VAL A 12 4.52 -7.13 14.34
CA VAL A 12 4.76 -5.98 13.46
C VAL A 12 4.41 -4.66 14.15
N ALA A 13 3.32 -4.61 14.92
CA ALA A 13 2.95 -3.41 15.67
C ALA A 13 4.00 -3.04 16.74
N ILE A 14 4.62 -4.04 17.38
CA ILE A 14 5.73 -3.83 18.33
C ILE A 14 7.00 -3.40 17.57
N GLU A 15 7.31 -4.03 16.42
CA GLU A 15 8.48 -3.68 15.60
C GLU A 15 8.43 -2.22 15.14
N GLN A 16 7.28 -1.74 14.70
CA GLN A 16 7.10 -0.36 14.24
C GLN A 16 7.16 0.70 15.36
N ARG A 17 7.11 0.29 16.63
CA ARG A 17 7.03 1.18 17.79
C ARG A 17 8.07 0.88 18.86
N GLN A 18 9.23 0.42 18.45
CA GLN A 18 10.35 0.22 19.35
C GLN A 18 10.66 1.54 20.09
N ASN A 19 10.88 1.42 21.39
CA ASN A 19 11.12 2.54 22.31
C ASN A 19 9.87 3.40 22.64
N GLU A 20 8.70 3.05 22.16
CA GLU A 20 7.43 3.67 22.60
C GLU A 20 6.79 2.83 23.72
N LYS A 21 6.09 3.51 24.64
CA LYS A 21 5.27 2.82 25.63
C LYS A 21 4.04 2.22 24.95
N LEU A 22 4.02 0.90 24.80
CA LEU A 22 2.91 0.17 24.19
C LEU A 22 2.02 -0.46 25.25
N THR A 23 0.77 -0.06 25.29
CA THR A 23 -0.25 -0.75 26.10
C THR A 23 -0.98 -1.75 25.23
N GLN A 24 -1.51 -2.80 25.87
CA GLN A 24 -2.36 -3.78 25.16
C GLN A 24 -3.60 -3.12 24.50
N ARG A 25 -4.12 -2.02 25.07
CA ARG A 25 -5.20 -1.22 24.47
C ARG A 25 -4.74 -0.52 23.21
N THR A 26 -3.52 0.02 23.21
CA THR A 26 -2.91 0.66 22.01
C THR A 26 -2.70 -0.37 20.92
N LEU A 27 -2.17 -1.55 21.25
CA LEU A 27 -2.01 -2.66 20.29
C LEU A 27 -3.35 -3.10 19.71
N ALA A 28 -4.39 -3.27 20.56
CA ALA A 28 -5.73 -3.64 20.12
C ALA A 28 -6.32 -2.64 19.12
N LYS A 29 -6.16 -1.34 19.38
CA LYS A 29 -6.63 -0.29 18.46
C LYS A 29 -5.88 -0.33 17.11
N GLN A 30 -4.56 -0.53 17.14
CA GLN A 30 -3.72 -0.47 15.95
C GLN A 30 -3.82 -1.70 15.04
N THR A 31 -4.02 -2.87 15.66
CA THR A 31 -4.10 -4.13 14.92
C THR A 31 -5.54 -4.51 14.57
N TYR A 32 -6.52 -3.72 15.01
CA TYR A 32 -7.96 -4.03 14.91
C TYR A 32 -8.32 -5.39 15.52
N VAL A 33 -7.51 -5.86 16.47
CA VAL A 33 -7.69 -7.11 17.20
C VAL A 33 -8.31 -6.83 18.58
N SER A 34 -9.22 -7.66 19.05
CA SER A 34 -9.83 -7.46 20.36
C SER A 34 -8.82 -7.54 21.51
N LEU A 35 -9.04 -6.78 22.58
CA LEU A 35 -8.14 -6.73 23.74
C LEU A 35 -7.89 -8.12 24.36
N GLY A 36 -8.92 -8.98 24.39
CA GLY A 36 -8.77 -10.35 24.91
C GLY A 36 -7.83 -11.20 24.07
N ILE A 37 -7.90 -11.05 22.74
CA ILE A 37 -6.96 -11.73 21.83
C ILE A 37 -5.56 -11.15 21.98
N VAL A 38 -5.40 -9.82 22.08
CA VAL A 38 -4.09 -9.19 22.31
C VAL A 38 -3.43 -9.73 23.56
N ASN A 39 -4.17 -9.81 24.70
CA ASN A 39 -3.62 -10.34 25.96
C ASN A 39 -3.09 -11.76 25.78
N LYS A 40 -3.91 -12.65 25.22
CA LYS A 40 -3.53 -14.04 24.95
C LYS A 40 -2.30 -14.14 24.05
N VAL A 41 -2.28 -13.38 22.94
CA VAL A 41 -1.18 -13.41 21.98
C VAL A 41 0.12 -12.85 22.58
N MET A 42 0.04 -11.81 23.43
CA MET A 42 1.20 -11.29 24.13
C MET A 42 1.84 -12.32 25.07
N GLU A 43 1.04 -13.13 25.77
CA GLU A 43 1.51 -14.26 26.58
C GLU A 43 2.19 -15.31 25.69
N GLU A 44 1.52 -15.74 24.59
CA GLU A 44 2.07 -16.69 23.63
C GLU A 44 3.42 -16.22 23.03
N LEU A 45 3.53 -14.94 22.65
CA LEU A 45 4.75 -14.37 22.09
C LEU A 45 5.87 -14.31 23.12
N SER A 46 5.57 -14.06 24.40
CA SER A 46 6.52 -14.07 25.49
C SER A 46 7.02 -15.49 25.79
N ASP A 47 6.12 -16.47 25.85
CA ASP A 47 6.46 -17.90 26.05
C ASP A 47 7.30 -18.47 24.91
N LEU A 48 7.06 -17.99 23.68
CA LEU A 48 7.87 -18.32 22.51
C LEU A 48 9.20 -17.54 22.46
N GLU A 49 9.46 -16.65 23.40
CA GLU A 49 10.64 -15.78 23.45
C GLU A 49 10.79 -14.88 22.22
N LEU A 50 9.69 -14.49 21.57
CA LEU A 50 9.72 -13.60 20.40
C LEU A 50 9.74 -12.13 20.78
N ILE A 51 9.24 -11.81 21.98
CA ILE A 51 9.24 -10.47 22.57
C ILE A 51 9.82 -10.49 23.98
N THR A 52 10.31 -9.36 24.42
CA THR A 52 10.77 -9.15 25.79
C THR A 52 10.24 -7.82 26.33
N LEU A 53 10.01 -7.76 27.64
CA LEU A 53 9.58 -6.55 28.32
C LEU A 53 10.82 -5.79 28.82
N LYS A 54 11.03 -4.56 28.32
CA LYS A 54 12.08 -3.65 28.74
C LYS A 54 11.50 -2.58 29.67
N ASN A 55 12.15 -2.31 30.79
CA ASN A 55 11.81 -1.23 31.73
C ASN A 55 10.32 -1.22 32.18
N ASN A 56 9.73 -2.39 32.42
CA ASN A 56 8.35 -2.60 32.89
C ASN A 56 7.23 -1.98 32.05
N SER A 57 7.48 -1.44 30.85
CA SER A 57 6.43 -0.79 30.06
C SER A 57 6.63 -0.79 28.54
N THR A 58 7.78 -1.24 28.06
CA THR A 58 8.10 -1.23 26.61
C THR A 58 8.41 -2.64 26.16
N TYR A 59 7.69 -3.11 25.15
CA TYR A 59 7.95 -4.40 24.52
C TYR A 59 8.92 -4.22 23.35
N GLU A 60 9.86 -5.13 23.21
CA GLU A 60 10.81 -5.18 22.11
C GLU A 60 10.85 -6.59 21.51
N LEU A 61 11.11 -6.68 20.19
CA LEU A 61 11.38 -7.96 19.56
C LEU A 61 12.75 -8.48 20.01
N THR A 62 12.82 -9.78 20.26
CA THR A 62 14.09 -10.50 20.38
C THR A 62 14.69 -10.77 19.00
N LEU A 63 15.94 -11.25 18.94
CA LEU A 63 16.54 -11.73 17.68
C LEU A 63 15.67 -12.81 17.04
N LYS A 64 15.15 -13.73 17.84
CA LYS A 64 14.22 -14.79 17.39
C LYS A 64 12.92 -14.21 16.82
N GLY A 65 12.39 -13.13 17.42
CA GLY A 65 11.21 -12.42 16.88
C GLY A 65 11.48 -11.85 15.48
N TYR A 66 12.65 -11.25 15.27
CA TYR A 66 13.05 -10.78 13.93
C TYR A 66 13.24 -11.93 12.94
N GLU A 67 13.86 -13.04 13.34
CA GLU A 67 14.02 -14.22 12.49
C GLU A 67 12.68 -14.78 12.02
N TRP A 68 11.65 -14.73 12.87
CA TRP A 68 10.30 -15.19 12.52
C TRP A 68 9.56 -14.21 11.58
N LEU A 69 9.86 -12.92 11.63
CA LEU A 69 9.31 -11.93 10.70
C LEU A 69 10.05 -11.92 9.34
N GLU A 70 11.31 -12.33 9.29
CA GLU A 70 12.15 -12.21 8.09
C GLU A 70 11.57 -12.87 6.83
N PRO A 71 10.91 -14.04 6.87
CA PRO A 71 10.24 -14.63 5.69
C PRO A 71 9.15 -13.75 5.09
N HIS A 72 8.63 -12.80 5.86
CA HIS A 72 7.55 -11.88 5.51
C HIS A 72 8.05 -10.50 5.05
N ARG A 73 9.37 -10.34 4.86
CA ARG A 73 9.97 -9.07 4.48
C ARG A 73 9.51 -8.60 3.11
N VAL A 74 9.01 -7.36 3.06
CA VAL A 74 8.79 -6.63 1.80
C VAL A 74 10.13 -6.29 1.17
N LYS A 75 10.30 -6.59 -0.11
CA LYS A 75 11.60 -6.45 -0.79
C LYS A 75 11.67 -5.22 -1.67
N ARG A 76 10.54 -4.80 -2.23
CA ARG A 76 10.48 -3.71 -3.20
C ARG A 76 9.18 -2.93 -3.15
N ALA A 77 9.20 -1.74 -3.72
CA ALA A 77 8.04 -0.88 -3.91
C ALA A 77 7.99 -0.39 -5.36
N ILE A 78 6.81 -0.49 -5.96
CA ILE A 78 6.51 -0.09 -7.33
C ILE A 78 5.45 1.00 -7.28
N PHE A 79 5.79 2.19 -7.80
CA PHE A 79 4.89 3.32 -7.87
C PHE A 79 4.31 3.44 -9.28
N ILE A 80 3.00 3.48 -9.41
CA ILE A 80 2.29 3.71 -10.65
C ILE A 80 2.04 5.22 -10.78
N ALA A 81 2.79 5.87 -11.69
CA ALA A 81 2.86 7.33 -11.79
C ALA A 81 2.79 7.84 -13.24
N ALA A 82 2.25 7.05 -14.18
CA ALA A 82 2.30 7.37 -15.59
C ALA A 82 1.13 8.23 -16.10
N GLY A 83 0.06 8.39 -15.31
CA GLY A 83 -1.20 9.03 -15.71
C GLY A 83 -1.10 10.57 -15.85
N PHE A 84 -2.00 11.14 -16.67
CA PHE A 84 -2.10 12.59 -16.90
C PHE A 84 -2.70 13.36 -15.71
N GLY A 85 -3.63 12.75 -14.95
CA GLY A 85 -4.32 13.44 -13.85
C GLY A 85 -5.29 14.52 -14.31
N SER A 86 -6.09 14.28 -15.33
CA SER A 86 -6.98 15.24 -16.00
C SER A 86 -7.94 15.99 -15.06
N ARG A 87 -8.34 15.37 -13.95
CA ARG A 87 -9.25 15.98 -12.93
C ARG A 87 -8.60 17.10 -12.11
N LEU A 88 -7.26 17.27 -12.18
CA LEU A 88 -6.48 18.31 -11.51
C LEU A 88 -6.04 19.46 -12.44
N VAL A 89 -6.57 19.53 -13.67
CA VAL A 89 -6.37 20.70 -14.56
C VAL A 89 -6.91 21.95 -13.85
N PRO A 90 -6.17 23.11 -13.89
CA PRO A 90 -5.05 23.39 -14.82
C PRO A 90 -3.64 23.00 -14.35
N ILE A 91 -3.45 22.56 -13.10
CA ILE A 91 -2.11 22.32 -12.55
C ILE A 91 -1.41 21.20 -13.32
N THR A 92 -2.12 20.11 -13.64
CA THR A 92 -1.55 18.95 -14.34
C THR A 92 -1.21 19.19 -15.81
N LEU A 93 -1.52 20.37 -16.36
CA LEU A 93 -1.00 20.76 -17.69
C LEU A 93 0.53 20.90 -17.71
N ASN A 94 1.12 21.25 -16.57
CA ASN A 94 2.55 21.53 -16.46
C ASN A 94 3.27 20.70 -15.39
N THR A 95 2.55 19.95 -14.56
CA THR A 95 3.12 19.20 -13.43
C THR A 95 2.42 17.86 -13.29
N PRO A 96 3.15 16.72 -13.33
CA PRO A 96 2.54 15.43 -13.02
C PRO A 96 1.87 15.42 -11.65
N LYS A 97 0.70 14.79 -11.52
CA LYS A 97 -0.08 14.73 -10.25
C LYS A 97 0.79 14.34 -9.03
N PRO A 98 1.67 13.31 -9.10
CA PRO A 98 2.53 12.94 -7.97
C PRO A 98 3.54 13.99 -7.54
N LEU A 99 3.88 14.94 -8.43
CA LEU A 99 4.83 16.02 -8.17
C LEU A 99 4.17 17.33 -7.76
N ILE A 100 2.85 17.36 -7.57
CA ILE A 100 2.15 18.51 -6.98
C ILE A 100 2.58 18.61 -5.51
N ARG A 101 2.80 19.87 -5.05
CA ARG A 101 3.14 20.14 -3.65
C ARG A 101 1.87 20.29 -2.82
N VAL A 102 1.85 19.64 -1.68
CA VAL A 102 0.83 19.83 -0.65
C VAL A 102 1.54 20.12 0.67
N HIS A 103 1.21 21.24 1.29
CA HIS A 103 1.91 21.73 2.50
C HIS A 103 3.44 21.74 2.34
N GLY A 104 3.92 22.10 1.14
CA GLY A 104 5.34 22.22 0.82
C GLY A 104 6.07 20.93 0.44
N LYS A 105 5.46 19.75 0.57
CA LYS A 105 6.00 18.46 0.13
C LYS A 105 5.32 17.98 -1.16
N LEU A 106 6.04 17.25 -2.01
CA LEU A 106 5.43 16.55 -3.14
C LEU A 106 4.52 15.43 -2.62
N ILE A 107 3.38 15.20 -3.27
CA ILE A 107 2.45 14.11 -2.87
C ILE A 107 3.22 12.80 -2.74
N ILE A 108 3.98 12.41 -3.77
CA ILE A 108 4.74 11.15 -3.79
C ILE A 108 5.82 11.06 -2.70
N GLU A 109 6.37 12.21 -2.22
CA GLU A 109 7.40 12.19 -1.18
C GLU A 109 6.91 11.61 0.13
N THR A 110 5.62 11.76 0.46
CA THR A 110 5.06 11.19 1.69
C THR A 110 5.11 9.67 1.69
N LEU A 111 4.84 9.07 0.53
CA LEU A 111 4.92 7.61 0.34
C LEU A 111 6.37 7.13 0.23
N LEU A 112 7.23 7.85 -0.50
CA LEU A 112 8.66 7.51 -0.65
C LEU A 112 9.37 7.52 0.70
N ASP A 113 9.15 8.55 1.51
CA ASP A 113 9.72 8.64 2.86
C ASP A 113 9.28 7.42 3.70
N ALA A 114 7.98 7.07 3.70
CA ALA A 114 7.48 5.92 4.44
C ALA A 114 8.05 4.57 3.96
N VAL A 115 8.19 4.39 2.65
CA VAL A 115 8.79 3.19 2.04
C VAL A 115 10.25 3.03 2.46
N ILE A 116 11.00 4.14 2.46
CA ILE A 116 12.42 4.15 2.87
C ILE A 116 12.55 3.91 4.36
N ASP A 117 11.71 4.53 5.18
CA ASP A 117 11.69 4.34 6.65
C ASP A 117 11.33 2.88 7.02
N ALA A 118 10.47 2.21 6.22
CA ALA A 118 10.22 0.78 6.34
C ALA A 118 11.41 -0.10 5.92
N GLY A 119 12.52 0.49 5.44
CA GLY A 119 13.74 -0.21 5.03
C GLY A 119 13.68 -0.85 3.64
N ILE A 120 12.73 -0.46 2.80
CA ILE A 120 12.57 -0.94 1.43
C ILE A 120 13.46 -0.09 0.52
N LYS A 121 14.45 -0.72 -0.12
CA LYS A 121 15.48 -0.02 -0.94
C LYS A 121 15.33 -0.21 -2.43
N ASP A 122 14.65 -1.26 -2.89
CA ASP A 122 14.38 -1.52 -4.31
C ASP A 122 13.09 -0.79 -4.68
N ILE A 123 13.23 0.45 -5.16
CA ILE A 123 12.12 1.36 -5.46
C ILE A 123 12.10 1.64 -6.96
N THR A 124 10.98 1.35 -7.60
CA THR A 124 10.74 1.61 -9.02
C THR A 124 9.54 2.53 -9.20
N ILE A 125 9.68 3.59 -9.99
CA ILE A 125 8.57 4.45 -10.39
C ILE A 125 8.33 4.23 -11.88
N VAL A 126 7.09 3.81 -12.21
CA VAL A 126 6.63 3.73 -13.60
C VAL A 126 6.03 5.07 -13.98
N ARG A 127 6.73 5.80 -14.83
CA ARG A 127 6.38 7.16 -15.27
C ARG A 127 5.95 7.19 -16.74
N GLY A 128 5.20 8.21 -17.14
CA GLY A 128 4.70 8.36 -18.51
C GLY A 128 4.51 9.84 -18.87
N TYR A 129 3.39 10.43 -18.45
CA TYR A 129 3.12 11.86 -18.66
C TYR A 129 4.20 12.72 -18.00
N LEU A 130 4.79 13.66 -18.75
CA LEU A 130 5.87 14.55 -18.32
C LEU A 130 7.00 13.81 -17.57
N ALA A 131 7.37 12.63 -18.06
CA ALA A 131 8.29 11.69 -17.42
C ALA A 131 9.58 12.32 -16.89
N ASP A 132 10.20 13.23 -17.65
CA ASP A 132 11.49 13.86 -17.30
C ASP A 132 11.42 14.71 -16.04
N GLN A 133 10.24 15.21 -15.67
CA GLN A 133 10.08 16.00 -14.45
C GLN A 133 10.29 15.18 -13.18
N PHE A 134 10.13 13.85 -13.23
CA PHE A 134 10.41 12.97 -12.10
C PHE A 134 11.88 12.91 -11.71
N ASP A 135 12.80 13.35 -12.58
CA ASP A 135 14.24 13.35 -12.29
C ASP A 135 14.59 14.25 -11.09
N VAL A 136 13.71 15.22 -10.73
CA VAL A 136 13.83 16.03 -9.52
C VAL A 136 13.92 15.18 -8.24
N LEU A 137 13.27 14.01 -8.23
CA LEU A 137 13.26 13.10 -7.09
C LEU A 137 14.64 12.50 -6.83
N LEU A 138 15.50 12.34 -7.83
CA LEU A 138 16.84 11.75 -7.68
C LEU A 138 17.73 12.57 -6.77
N LYS A 139 17.48 13.86 -6.60
CA LYS A 139 18.24 14.72 -5.66
C LYS A 139 18.10 14.25 -4.22
N LYS A 140 16.90 13.82 -3.82
CA LYS A 140 16.61 13.32 -2.46
C LYS A 140 16.67 11.80 -2.37
N TYR A 141 16.31 11.11 -3.45
CA TYR A 141 16.14 9.65 -3.51
C TYR A 141 16.97 9.02 -4.64
N PRO A 142 18.32 9.03 -4.54
CA PRO A 142 19.18 8.57 -5.64
C PRO A 142 19.07 7.07 -5.94
N MET A 143 18.42 6.29 -5.06
CA MET A 143 18.21 4.85 -5.27
C MET A 143 17.02 4.52 -6.17
N ILE A 144 16.17 5.48 -6.52
CA ILE A 144 14.98 5.24 -7.35
C ILE A 144 15.38 4.85 -8.75
N LYS A 145 14.69 3.86 -9.30
CA LYS A 145 14.74 3.45 -10.69
C LYS A 145 13.49 3.94 -11.41
N PHE A 146 13.68 4.52 -12.59
CA PHE A 146 12.55 4.90 -13.44
C PHE A 146 12.37 3.90 -14.58
N ILE A 147 11.12 3.55 -14.83
CA ILE A 147 10.69 2.81 -16.01
C ILE A 147 9.64 3.67 -16.71
N THR A 148 9.82 3.92 -18.00
CA THR A 148 8.86 4.71 -18.77
C THR A 148 7.83 3.80 -19.42
N ASN A 149 6.55 4.10 -19.20
CA ASN A 149 5.46 3.48 -19.93
C ASN A 149 5.23 4.24 -21.25
N PRO A 150 5.58 3.69 -22.41
CA PRO A 150 5.49 4.41 -23.68
C PRO A 150 4.06 4.56 -24.20
N ILE A 151 3.12 3.78 -23.67
CA ILE A 151 1.71 3.75 -24.10
C ILE A 151 0.75 4.22 -23.01
N TYR A 152 1.22 5.07 -22.09
CA TYR A 152 0.44 5.57 -20.95
C TYR A 152 -0.84 6.30 -21.37
N ASN A 153 -0.89 6.86 -22.57
CA ASN A 153 -2.02 7.60 -23.14
C ASN A 153 -2.90 6.74 -24.10
N GLU A 154 -2.52 5.48 -24.33
CA GLU A 154 -3.22 4.56 -25.23
C GLU A 154 -3.90 3.42 -24.48
N SER A 155 -3.72 3.36 -23.16
CA SER A 155 -4.23 2.29 -22.31
C SER A 155 -4.41 2.75 -20.87
N ASN A 156 -5.16 1.97 -20.09
CA ASN A 156 -5.30 2.21 -18.65
C ASN A 156 -4.02 1.80 -17.88
N ASN A 157 -4.05 1.93 -16.54
CA ASN A 157 -2.90 1.70 -15.64
C ASN A 157 -2.35 0.26 -15.68
N ILE A 158 -3.07 -0.72 -16.22
CA ILE A 158 -2.58 -2.08 -16.49
C ILE A 158 -1.31 -2.05 -17.36
N SER A 159 -1.19 -1.09 -18.28
CA SER A 159 0.00 -0.93 -19.11
C SER A 159 1.23 -0.54 -18.30
N SER A 160 1.05 0.21 -17.23
CA SER A 160 2.15 0.56 -16.31
C SER A 160 2.65 -0.67 -15.57
N LEU A 161 1.73 -1.48 -15.04
CA LEU A 161 2.11 -2.70 -14.32
C LEU A 161 2.73 -3.74 -15.27
N MET A 162 2.32 -3.77 -16.53
CA MET A 162 2.91 -4.62 -17.57
C MET A 162 4.40 -4.32 -17.78
N GLN A 163 4.85 -3.05 -17.65
CA GLN A 163 6.28 -2.69 -17.78
C GLN A 163 7.16 -3.28 -16.66
N VAL A 164 6.56 -3.61 -15.53
CA VAL A 164 7.26 -4.05 -14.31
C VAL A 164 6.76 -5.41 -13.80
N LYS A 165 6.01 -6.15 -14.61
CA LYS A 165 5.36 -7.40 -14.22
C LYS A 165 6.30 -8.42 -13.57
N ASP A 166 7.56 -8.47 -13.99
CA ASP A 166 8.57 -9.41 -13.48
C ASP A 166 9.12 -9.00 -12.08
N ASN A 167 8.68 -7.86 -11.54
CA ASN A 167 9.13 -7.31 -10.27
C ASN A 167 8.06 -7.38 -9.16
N LEU A 168 6.96 -8.11 -9.36
CA LEU A 168 5.81 -8.14 -8.44
C LEU A 168 5.98 -9.05 -7.22
N GLU A 169 7.06 -9.84 -7.14
CA GLU A 169 7.31 -10.75 -6.02
C GLU A 169 7.75 -9.98 -4.75
N ASN A 170 7.06 -10.22 -3.64
CA ASN A 170 7.29 -9.54 -2.35
C ASN A 170 7.34 -8.01 -2.49
N ALA A 171 6.39 -7.46 -3.25
CA ALA A 171 6.37 -6.08 -3.68
C ALA A 171 5.12 -5.35 -3.19
N TYR A 172 5.29 -4.11 -2.74
CA TYR A 172 4.21 -3.15 -2.75
C TYR A 172 3.97 -2.63 -4.17
N VAL A 173 2.70 -2.45 -4.53
CA VAL A 173 2.26 -1.63 -5.66
C VAL A 173 1.45 -0.48 -5.10
N LEU A 174 1.87 0.74 -5.41
CA LEU A 174 1.31 1.97 -4.86
C LEU A 174 0.87 2.90 -5.98
N GLU A 175 -0.36 3.40 -5.91
CA GLU A 175 -0.76 4.59 -6.66
C GLU A 175 -0.02 5.82 -6.10
N SER A 176 0.32 6.77 -6.98
CA SER A 176 1.26 7.85 -6.63
C SER A 176 0.59 9.18 -6.30
N ASP A 177 -0.73 9.18 -6.20
CA ASP A 177 -1.60 10.34 -5.95
C ASP A 177 -2.17 10.36 -4.53
N LEU A 178 -1.62 9.54 -3.67
CA LEU A 178 -2.01 9.38 -2.27
C LEU A 178 -1.13 10.25 -1.37
N LEU A 179 -1.76 11.12 -0.58
CA LEU A 179 -1.11 11.90 0.46
C LEU A 179 -1.15 11.11 1.77
N LEU A 180 0.00 10.64 2.22
CA LEU A 180 0.14 9.81 3.40
C LEU A 180 0.34 10.66 4.65
N SER A 181 -0.56 10.55 5.64
CA SER A 181 -0.46 11.20 6.94
C SER A 181 0.15 10.29 8.00
N ASN A 182 -0.12 8.98 7.92
CA ASN A 182 0.44 7.99 8.84
C ASN A 182 1.44 7.07 8.12
N PRO A 183 2.76 7.31 8.23
CA PRO A 183 3.76 6.50 7.53
C PRO A 183 3.78 5.02 7.96
N ARG A 184 3.22 4.69 9.15
CA ARG A 184 3.20 3.31 9.67
C ARG A 184 2.25 2.37 8.93
N ILE A 185 1.40 2.87 8.03
CA ILE A 185 0.62 2.00 7.16
C ILE A 185 1.50 1.32 6.10
N ILE A 186 2.69 1.86 5.80
CA ILE A 186 3.72 1.17 5.05
C ILE A 186 4.58 0.37 6.02
N ARG A 187 4.62 -0.94 5.83
CA ARG A 187 5.25 -1.89 6.76
C ARG A 187 6.47 -2.55 6.13
N LYS A 188 7.42 -2.88 6.96
CA LYS A 188 8.61 -3.66 6.59
C LYS A 188 8.29 -5.13 6.32
N TYR A 189 7.25 -5.65 6.97
CA TYR A 189 6.81 -7.03 6.88
C TYR A 189 5.32 -7.09 6.57
N GLU A 190 4.92 -8.04 5.71
CA GLU A 190 3.52 -8.30 5.37
C GLU A 190 3.22 -9.80 5.45
N TYR A 191 2.08 -10.15 6.06
CA TYR A 191 1.72 -11.55 6.31
C TYR A 191 1.45 -12.32 5.03
N THR A 192 0.63 -11.74 4.16
CA THR A 192 0.21 -12.30 2.86
C THR A 192 -0.20 -11.17 1.93
N SER A 193 -0.51 -11.50 0.68
CA SER A 193 -1.03 -10.52 -0.28
C SER A 193 -2.25 -9.81 0.28
N ASN A 194 -2.25 -8.47 0.19
CA ASN A 194 -3.31 -7.64 0.75
C ASN A 194 -3.48 -6.32 0.00
N TYR A 195 -4.63 -5.71 0.21
CA TYR A 195 -4.94 -4.34 -0.14
C TYR A 195 -5.22 -3.52 1.10
N LEU A 196 -4.81 -2.25 1.12
CA LEU A 196 -5.33 -1.30 2.11
C LEU A 196 -6.79 -1.00 1.81
N GLY A 197 -7.58 -0.91 2.87
CA GLY A 197 -8.99 -0.56 2.76
C GLY A 197 -9.50 0.19 3.97
N ILE A 198 -10.34 1.20 3.71
CA ILE A 198 -11.03 1.99 4.73
C ILE A 198 -12.43 1.41 4.91
N LYS A 199 -12.77 1.05 6.14
CA LYS A 199 -14.12 0.53 6.42
C LYS A 199 -15.15 1.63 6.28
N MET A 200 -16.17 1.40 5.44
CA MET A 200 -17.23 2.35 5.10
C MET A 200 -18.61 1.74 5.33
N ASP A 201 -19.53 2.53 5.91
CA ASP A 201 -20.94 2.15 5.94
C ASP A 201 -21.55 2.24 4.53
N VAL A 202 -21.21 3.28 3.79
CA VAL A 202 -21.60 3.50 2.39
C VAL A 202 -20.46 4.18 1.64
N THR A 203 -20.20 3.76 0.41
CA THR A 203 -19.30 4.45 -0.53
C THR A 203 -19.85 4.35 -1.95
N ASP A 204 -19.52 5.33 -2.79
CA ASP A 204 -19.78 5.34 -4.24
C ASP A 204 -18.51 5.02 -5.06
N ASP A 205 -17.38 4.80 -4.38
CA ASP A 205 -16.07 4.51 -4.97
C ASP A 205 -15.78 3.00 -5.05
N TRP A 206 -14.61 2.65 -5.62
CA TRP A 206 -14.11 1.28 -5.66
C TRP A 206 -14.02 0.68 -4.26
N CYS A 207 -14.58 -0.51 -4.09
CA CYS A 207 -14.66 -1.14 -2.78
C CYS A 207 -14.59 -2.67 -2.85
N PHE A 208 -14.27 -3.27 -1.69
CA PHE A 208 -14.18 -4.70 -1.50
C PHE A 208 -15.25 -5.21 -0.53
N THR A 209 -15.93 -6.28 -0.95
CA THR A 209 -16.72 -7.12 -0.04
C THR A 209 -15.86 -8.30 0.41
N LEU A 210 -15.89 -8.62 1.71
CA LEU A 210 -15.06 -9.69 2.27
C LEU A 210 -15.88 -10.93 2.61
N LYS A 211 -15.26 -12.10 2.43
CA LYS A 211 -15.73 -13.37 2.99
C LYS A 211 -14.60 -13.98 3.82
N LYS A 212 -14.81 -14.09 5.14
CA LYS A 212 -13.77 -14.58 6.08
C LYS A 212 -12.45 -13.81 6.00
N GLY A 213 -12.50 -12.48 5.86
CA GLY A 213 -11.32 -11.61 5.79
C GLY A 213 -10.62 -11.54 4.43
N ILE A 214 -11.11 -12.30 3.43
CA ILE A 214 -10.55 -12.35 2.07
C ILE A 214 -11.49 -11.60 1.12
N ILE A 215 -10.93 -10.86 0.17
CA ILE A 215 -11.68 -10.18 -0.90
C ILE A 215 -12.47 -11.22 -1.68
N SER A 216 -13.78 -11.08 -1.69
CA SER A 216 -14.69 -11.96 -2.41
C SER A 216 -15.39 -11.27 -3.58
N LYS A 217 -15.36 -9.93 -3.60
CA LYS A 217 -15.91 -9.11 -4.69
C LYS A 217 -15.25 -7.74 -4.67
N MET A 218 -14.98 -7.21 -5.85
CA MET A 218 -14.61 -5.82 -6.13
C MET A 218 -15.75 -5.16 -6.91
N SER A 219 -16.16 -3.96 -6.52
CA SER A 219 -17.27 -3.22 -7.18
C SER A 219 -17.08 -1.71 -7.01
N VAL A 220 -17.77 -0.94 -7.83
CA VAL A 220 -17.97 0.49 -7.60
C VAL A 220 -19.25 0.66 -6.81
N GLY A 221 -19.16 1.37 -5.68
CA GLY A 221 -20.26 1.54 -4.75
C GLY A 221 -20.62 0.30 -3.92
N GLY A 222 -21.01 0.52 -2.67
CA GLY A 222 -21.44 -0.55 -1.76
C GLY A 222 -21.78 -0.06 -0.36
N GLU A 223 -22.41 -0.97 0.41
CA GLU A 223 -22.76 -0.77 1.82
C GLU A 223 -22.01 -1.79 2.69
N ASN A 224 -21.54 -1.36 3.86
CA ASN A 224 -20.76 -2.18 4.80
C ASN A 224 -19.55 -2.87 4.14
N VAL A 225 -18.78 -2.10 3.39
CA VAL A 225 -17.65 -2.53 2.56
C VAL A 225 -16.35 -1.90 3.01
N PHE A 226 -15.25 -2.27 2.36
CA PHE A 226 -13.97 -1.58 2.49
C PHE A 226 -13.71 -0.79 1.21
N GLN A 227 -13.68 0.54 1.30
CA GLN A 227 -13.25 1.39 0.19
C GLN A 227 -11.79 1.09 -0.11
N MET A 228 -11.48 0.88 -1.37
CA MET A 228 -10.12 0.57 -1.83
C MET A 228 -9.22 1.79 -1.63
N VAL A 229 -8.02 1.54 -1.11
CA VAL A 229 -6.94 2.51 -1.10
C VAL A 229 -5.86 1.98 -2.02
N GLY A 230 -5.35 2.78 -2.92
CA GLY A 230 -4.43 2.40 -4.00
C GLY A 230 -3.04 1.90 -3.52
N ILE A 231 -2.99 1.10 -2.46
CA ILE A 231 -1.78 0.45 -1.95
C ILE A 231 -2.06 -1.03 -1.72
N SER A 232 -1.28 -1.88 -2.36
CA SER A 232 -1.36 -3.33 -2.20
C SER A 232 0.01 -3.95 -2.01
N TYR A 233 0.06 -5.10 -1.36
CA TYR A 233 1.23 -5.95 -1.25
C TYR A 233 0.98 -7.31 -1.90
N TRP A 234 1.97 -7.80 -2.63
CA TRP A 234 1.93 -9.09 -3.31
C TRP A 234 3.07 -9.96 -2.83
N ASN A 235 2.75 -11.09 -2.18
CA ASN A 235 3.74 -12.06 -1.77
C ASN A 235 4.41 -12.71 -2.99
N LYS A 236 5.43 -13.53 -2.76
CA LYS A 236 6.21 -14.15 -3.84
C LYS A 236 5.36 -14.98 -4.82
N GLU A 237 4.44 -15.78 -4.31
CA GLU A 237 3.63 -16.68 -5.14
C GLU A 237 2.56 -15.91 -5.92
N ASP A 238 1.85 -15.04 -5.23
CA ASP A 238 0.79 -14.24 -5.85
C ASP A 238 1.36 -13.20 -6.81
N GLY A 239 2.53 -12.62 -6.53
CA GLY A 239 3.23 -11.72 -7.45
C GLY A 239 3.58 -12.40 -8.78
N LYS A 240 4.04 -13.66 -8.74
CA LYS A 240 4.29 -14.47 -9.96
C LYS A 240 3.00 -14.75 -10.74
N LYS A 241 1.93 -15.11 -10.06
CA LYS A 241 0.63 -15.34 -10.70
C LYS A 241 0.13 -14.05 -11.33
N LEU A 242 0.23 -12.93 -10.59
CA LEU A 242 -0.22 -11.62 -11.06
C LEU A 242 0.52 -11.20 -12.33
N ALA A 243 1.84 -11.38 -12.41
CA ALA A 243 2.63 -11.14 -13.61
C ALA A 243 2.08 -11.88 -14.83
N THR A 244 1.74 -13.16 -14.65
CA THR A 244 1.17 -14.02 -15.70
C THR A 244 -0.24 -13.57 -16.11
N HIS A 245 -1.08 -13.22 -15.12
CA HIS A 245 -2.47 -12.84 -15.38
C HIS A 245 -2.57 -11.45 -16.02
N ILE A 246 -1.74 -10.49 -15.59
CA ILE A 246 -1.64 -9.17 -16.22
C ILE A 246 -1.29 -9.32 -17.70
N GLU A 247 -0.27 -10.12 -18.04
CA GLU A 247 0.10 -10.36 -19.42
C GLU A 247 -1.02 -10.99 -20.24
N LYS A 248 -1.74 -11.95 -19.66
CA LYS A 248 -2.90 -12.58 -20.32
C LYS A 248 -4.04 -11.59 -20.55
N VAL A 249 -4.40 -10.77 -19.54
CA VAL A 249 -5.46 -9.77 -19.68
C VAL A 249 -5.06 -8.71 -20.69
N PHE A 250 -3.86 -8.15 -20.57
CA PHE A 250 -3.36 -7.11 -21.47
C PHE A 250 -3.39 -7.49 -22.95
N LYS A 251 -3.16 -8.77 -23.27
CA LYS A 251 -3.19 -9.30 -24.65
C LYS A 251 -4.60 -9.60 -25.19
N LYS A 252 -5.63 -9.62 -24.34
CA LYS A 252 -7.01 -9.85 -24.79
C LYS A 252 -7.58 -8.60 -25.46
N PRO A 253 -8.57 -8.74 -26.37
CA PRO A 253 -9.38 -7.61 -26.81
C PRO A 253 -10.01 -6.89 -25.62
N GLY A 254 -9.90 -5.54 -25.54
CA GLY A 254 -10.38 -4.74 -24.40
C GLY A 254 -9.51 -4.82 -23.15
N GLY A 255 -8.42 -5.58 -23.16
CA GLY A 255 -7.59 -5.76 -21.96
C GLY A 255 -6.71 -4.56 -21.62
N LYS A 256 -6.42 -3.71 -22.59
CA LYS A 256 -5.64 -2.47 -22.38
C LYS A 256 -6.43 -1.39 -21.62
N GLU A 257 -7.74 -1.46 -21.65
CA GLU A 257 -8.67 -0.54 -20.98
C GLU A 257 -8.95 -0.92 -19.53
N CYS A 258 -8.53 -2.14 -19.10
CA CYS A 258 -8.72 -2.61 -17.72
C CYS A 258 -7.81 -1.86 -16.74
N TYR A 259 -8.31 -1.70 -15.51
CA TYR A 259 -7.47 -1.39 -14.37
C TYR A 259 -6.71 -2.66 -13.94
N TRP A 260 -5.44 -2.51 -13.55
CA TRP A 260 -4.64 -3.66 -13.16
C TRP A 260 -5.18 -4.36 -11.90
N ASP A 261 -5.85 -3.61 -11.02
CA ASP A 261 -6.48 -4.13 -9.80
C ASP A 261 -7.58 -5.16 -10.11
N GLU A 262 -8.31 -4.96 -11.21
CA GLU A 262 -9.36 -5.86 -11.65
C GLU A 262 -8.82 -7.26 -11.96
N VAL A 263 -7.55 -7.37 -12.35
CA VAL A 263 -6.96 -8.67 -12.72
C VAL A 263 -7.04 -9.66 -11.57
N ALA A 264 -6.56 -9.30 -10.38
CA ALA A 264 -6.57 -10.21 -9.23
C ALA A 264 -7.86 -10.13 -8.41
N CYS A 265 -8.50 -8.94 -8.33
CA CYS A 265 -9.64 -8.72 -7.44
C CYS A 265 -11.01 -8.93 -8.12
N LYS A 266 -11.01 -9.20 -9.44
CA LYS A 266 -12.23 -9.43 -10.23
C LYS A 266 -12.06 -10.60 -11.19
N ASP A 267 -11.17 -10.51 -12.21
CA ASP A 267 -11.08 -11.48 -13.31
C ASP A 267 -10.57 -12.86 -12.86
N TYR A 268 -9.59 -12.89 -11.99
CA TYR A 268 -8.95 -14.10 -11.45
C TYR A 268 -9.10 -14.22 -9.94
N ILE A 269 -10.15 -13.64 -9.36
CA ILE A 269 -10.35 -13.57 -7.90
C ILE A 269 -10.32 -14.94 -7.20
N SER A 270 -10.73 -16.01 -7.89
CA SER A 270 -10.68 -17.38 -7.35
C SER A 270 -9.27 -17.93 -7.17
N ASP A 271 -8.28 -17.36 -7.87
CA ASP A 271 -6.90 -17.83 -7.87
C ASP A 271 -6.06 -17.20 -6.75
N TYR A 272 -6.66 -16.23 -6.04
CA TYR A 272 -5.98 -15.45 -5.01
C TYR A 272 -6.70 -15.52 -3.66
N LYS A 273 -5.94 -15.29 -2.61
CA LYS A 273 -6.44 -15.07 -1.25
C LYS A 273 -5.95 -13.73 -0.72
N VAL A 274 -6.38 -12.66 -1.38
CA VAL A 274 -6.01 -11.30 -1.00
C VAL A 274 -6.81 -10.87 0.21
N MET A 275 -6.14 -10.44 1.27
CA MET A 275 -6.78 -9.90 2.47
C MET A 275 -6.99 -8.39 2.32
N VAL A 276 -7.91 -7.81 3.10
CA VAL A 276 -7.93 -6.36 3.32
C VAL A 276 -7.20 -6.05 4.63
N ARG A 277 -6.22 -5.18 4.55
CA ARG A 277 -5.57 -4.59 5.71
C ARG A 277 -6.20 -3.23 5.96
N GLN A 278 -6.88 -3.10 7.09
CA GLN A 278 -7.63 -1.89 7.42
C GLN A 278 -6.70 -0.73 7.75
N CYS A 279 -7.08 0.47 7.29
CA CYS A 279 -6.56 1.76 7.72
C CYS A 279 -7.71 2.73 7.97
N ASP A 280 -7.42 3.85 8.60
CA ASP A 280 -8.40 4.91 8.88
C ASP A 280 -8.32 6.01 7.81
N LYS A 281 -9.39 6.81 7.66
CA LYS A 281 -9.46 7.93 6.70
C LYS A 281 -8.40 9.00 6.97
N GLU A 282 -8.00 9.12 8.23
CA GLU A 282 -6.99 10.09 8.67
C GLU A 282 -5.57 9.65 8.32
N ASP A 283 -5.36 8.38 8.01
CA ASP A 283 -4.04 7.84 7.69
C ASP A 283 -3.56 8.24 6.29
N ILE A 284 -4.50 8.36 5.35
CA ILE A 284 -4.19 8.54 3.93
C ILE A 284 -5.38 9.21 3.21
N VAL A 285 -5.07 10.10 2.29
CA VAL A 285 -6.05 10.81 1.46
C VAL A 285 -5.64 10.72 -0.01
N GLU A 286 -6.56 10.31 -0.86
CA GLU A 286 -6.42 10.44 -2.30
C GLU A 286 -6.85 11.86 -2.73
N ILE A 287 -6.04 12.50 -3.59
CA ILE A 287 -6.33 13.85 -4.10
C ILE A 287 -6.73 13.70 -5.56
N ASP A 288 -8.00 13.60 -5.83
CA ASP A 288 -8.50 13.31 -7.17
C ASP A 288 -8.85 14.52 -7.99
N THR A 289 -9.31 15.58 -7.34
CA THR A 289 -9.83 16.78 -8.00
C THR A 289 -9.11 18.05 -7.54
N PHE A 290 -9.16 19.09 -8.40
CA PHE A 290 -8.63 20.39 -8.04
C PHE A 290 -9.37 21.01 -6.83
N ASN A 291 -10.67 20.72 -6.67
CA ASN A 291 -11.43 21.19 -5.51
C ASN A 291 -10.97 20.54 -4.21
N GLU A 292 -10.67 19.24 -4.21
CA GLU A 292 -10.08 18.56 -3.05
C GLU A 292 -8.71 19.14 -2.70
N LEU A 293 -7.86 19.38 -3.71
CA LEU A 293 -6.56 20.01 -3.50
C LEU A 293 -6.68 21.36 -2.82
N LYS A 294 -7.63 22.22 -3.23
CA LYS A 294 -7.94 23.51 -2.59
C LYS A 294 -8.42 23.37 -1.14
N GLN A 295 -9.18 22.31 -0.85
CA GLN A 295 -9.65 22.06 0.52
C GLN A 295 -8.49 21.64 1.44
N ILE A 296 -7.55 20.86 0.91
CA ILE A 296 -6.40 20.36 1.66
C ILE A 296 -5.33 21.43 1.82
N ASP A 297 -4.98 22.16 0.76
CA ASP A 297 -3.95 23.20 0.81
C ASP A 297 -4.47 24.53 0.22
N LYS A 298 -4.66 25.51 1.10
CA LYS A 298 -5.21 26.83 0.74
C LYS A 298 -4.34 27.67 -0.19
N VAL A 299 -3.09 27.29 -0.42
CA VAL A 299 -2.23 27.92 -1.44
C VAL A 299 -2.85 27.82 -2.84
N TYR A 300 -3.70 26.84 -3.10
CA TYR A 300 -4.40 26.65 -4.38
C TYR A 300 -5.76 27.35 -4.46
N ASP A 301 -6.22 28.01 -3.40
CA ASP A 301 -7.50 28.71 -3.36
C ASP A 301 -7.32 30.19 -3.77
N ILE A 302 -6.88 30.38 -5.02
CA ILE A 302 -6.61 31.69 -5.63
C ILE A 302 -7.81 32.15 -6.47
#